data_d4ce379cde99ec0315e6af45c4866770
#
_entry.id   d4ce379cde99ec0315e6af45c4866770
#
_cell.length_a   1.000
_cell.length_b   1.000
_cell.length_c   1.000
_cell.angle_alpha   90.00
_cell.angle_beta   90.00
_cell.angle_gamma   90.00
#
_symmetry.space_group_name_H-M   'P 1'
#
loop_
_entity.id
_entity.type
_entity.pdbx_description
1 polymer ?
#
loop_
_entity_poly.entity_id
_entity_poly.type
_entity_poly.pdbx_seq_one_letter_code
_entity_poly.pdbx_strand_id
1 'polypeptide(L)'
;MKETGLTTEQLLIQKYAVQLLDKAEEKQMLFPVIIKDTPEILCDYTENTEVLDIEHADYVFSGGRGIGGREGYQKLEELAAACGAKTATSRANVDEGWISKERQVGLSGKIIAPKVYFAVGISGAAHHVIGIENAETVIAVNLDRNAPIFDVADLGIVADGQKVIERLLQLMK
;
A
#
# COMPACT_ATOMS: atom_id res chain seq x y z
N MET A 1 24.96 8.18 24.82
CA MET A 1 23.69 7.94 24.09
C MET A 1 23.56 9.04 23.05
N LYS A 2 23.64 8.71 21.77
CA LYS A 2 23.42 9.69 20.69
C LYS A 2 21.91 9.87 20.56
N GLU A 3 21.40 11.06 20.88
CA GLU A 3 20.04 11.44 20.56
C GLU A 3 19.87 11.36 19.04
N THR A 4 19.05 10.43 18.60
CA THR A 4 18.59 10.37 17.21
C THR A 4 17.64 11.54 17.04
N GLY A 5 18.06 12.60 16.32
CA GLY A 5 17.28 13.80 16.08
C GLY A 5 16.01 13.59 15.22
N LEU A 6 15.32 12.48 15.44
CA LEU A 6 14.08 12.11 14.78
C LEU A 6 12.89 12.69 15.56
N THR A 7 11.94 13.27 14.84
CA THR A 7 10.68 13.71 15.43
C THR A 7 9.88 12.51 15.94
N THR A 8 8.96 12.76 16.88
CA THR A 8 8.05 11.72 17.42
C THR A 8 7.31 11.00 16.29
N GLU A 9 6.94 11.70 15.23
CA GLU A 9 6.27 11.15 14.04
C GLU A 9 7.20 10.21 13.26
N GLN A 10 8.46 10.59 13.10
CA GLN A 10 9.47 9.74 12.44
C GLN A 10 9.78 8.47 13.23
N LEU A 11 9.83 8.56 14.57
CA LEU A 11 9.99 7.41 15.45
C LEU A 11 8.78 6.45 15.39
N LEU A 12 7.56 6.99 15.32
CA LEU A 12 6.35 6.19 15.14
C LEU A 12 6.34 5.45 13.80
N ILE A 13 6.63 6.16 12.70
CA ILE A 13 6.72 5.55 11.37
C ILE A 13 7.77 4.44 11.35
N GLN A 14 8.94 4.68 11.92
CA GLN A 14 10.01 3.68 12.01
C GLN A 14 9.60 2.46 12.84
N LYS A 15 8.96 2.69 13.99
CA LYS A 15 8.46 1.61 14.88
C LYS A 15 7.39 0.76 14.18
N TYR A 16 6.45 1.41 13.46
CA TYR A 16 5.39 0.69 12.75
C TYR A 16 5.90 0.01 11.48
N ALA A 17 6.89 0.58 10.78
CA ALA A 17 7.53 -0.11 9.66
C ALA A 17 8.24 -1.40 10.11
N VAL A 18 8.94 -1.37 11.26
CA VAL A 18 9.55 -2.57 11.87
C VAL A 18 8.47 -3.58 12.25
N GLN A 19 7.36 -3.16 12.88
CA GLN A 19 6.26 -4.07 13.22
C GLN A 19 5.56 -4.67 11.99
N LEU A 20 5.51 -3.94 10.88
CA LEU A 20 5.03 -4.45 9.59
C LEU A 20 5.92 -5.58 9.07
N LEU A 21 7.24 -5.37 9.14
CA LEU A 21 8.22 -6.37 8.74
C LEU A 21 8.17 -7.60 9.64
N ASP A 22 8.12 -7.41 10.96
CA ASP A 22 8.06 -8.50 11.94
C ASP A 22 6.78 -9.35 11.78
N LYS A 23 5.60 -8.71 11.58
CA LYS A 23 4.35 -9.43 11.33
C LYS A 23 4.36 -10.18 10.00
N ALA A 24 4.99 -9.63 8.97
CA ALA A 24 5.16 -10.28 7.69
C ALA A 24 6.06 -11.53 7.82
N GLU A 25 7.11 -11.46 8.64
CA GLU A 25 7.97 -12.60 8.94
C GLU A 25 7.26 -13.67 9.77
N GLU A 26 6.50 -13.30 10.82
CA GLU A 26 5.73 -14.23 11.65
C GLU A 26 4.68 -15.02 10.86
N LYS A 27 4.05 -14.42 9.86
CA LYS A 27 3.06 -15.08 9.00
C LYS A 27 3.67 -15.80 7.80
N GLN A 28 5.03 -15.91 7.71
CA GLN A 28 5.74 -16.39 6.51
C GLN A 28 5.32 -15.66 5.23
N MET A 29 4.82 -14.45 5.37
CA MET A 29 4.61 -13.56 4.24
C MET A 29 5.98 -12.98 3.87
N LEU A 30 6.73 -13.76 3.11
CA LEU A 30 7.89 -13.27 2.42
C LEU A 30 7.42 -12.18 1.43
N PHE A 31 7.36 -10.94 1.90
CA PHE A 31 7.90 -9.93 1.01
C PHE A 31 9.28 -10.46 0.67
N PRO A 32 9.69 -10.56 -0.58
CA PRO A 32 11.08 -10.75 -0.87
C PRO A 32 11.78 -9.55 -0.22
N VAL A 33 12.18 -9.75 1.02
CA VAL A 33 12.93 -8.75 1.76
C VAL A 33 14.24 -8.70 1.03
N ILE A 34 14.40 -7.68 0.25
CA ILE A 34 15.69 -7.24 -0.24
C ILE A 34 16.43 -6.67 0.95
N ILE A 35 16.81 -7.56 1.87
CA ILE A 35 17.86 -7.34 2.84
C ILE A 35 18.86 -8.45 2.60
N LYS A 36 19.62 -8.33 1.53
CA LYS A 36 20.98 -8.82 1.38
C LYS A 36 21.53 -8.37 0.03
N ASP A 37 22.51 -7.47 0.10
CA ASP A 37 23.61 -7.32 -0.84
C ASP A 37 23.52 -8.11 -2.16
N THR A 38 22.70 -7.63 -3.09
CA THR A 38 22.88 -7.91 -4.52
C THR A 38 22.27 -6.79 -5.34
N PRO A 39 23.09 -5.99 -6.01
CA PRO A 39 22.61 -4.97 -6.94
C PRO A 39 22.40 -5.59 -8.32
N GLU A 40 21.41 -6.44 -8.47
CA GLU A 40 20.97 -6.92 -9.79
C GLU A 40 19.48 -7.25 -9.75
N ILE A 41 18.67 -6.20 -9.65
CA ILE A 41 17.34 -6.25 -10.23
C ILE A 41 17.34 -5.25 -11.38
N LEU A 42 17.77 -5.71 -12.52
CA LEU A 42 17.43 -5.11 -13.81
C LEU A 42 15.91 -5.27 -13.96
N CYS A 43 15.16 -4.28 -13.48
CA CYS A 43 13.83 -4.07 -13.98
C CYS A 43 13.97 -3.51 -15.38
N ASP A 44 13.93 -4.38 -16.38
CA ASP A 44 13.59 -3.97 -17.72
C ASP A 44 12.19 -3.35 -17.65
N TYR A 45 12.15 -2.03 -17.69
CA TYR A 45 10.93 -1.27 -17.83
C TYR A 45 10.46 -1.41 -19.29
N THR A 46 9.97 -2.59 -19.62
CA THR A 46 9.14 -2.73 -20.80
C THR A 46 7.74 -2.27 -20.38
N GLU A 47 7.18 -1.31 -21.10
CA GLU A 47 5.75 -1.02 -21.08
C GLU A 47 5.02 -2.32 -21.47
N ASN A 48 4.86 -3.19 -20.49
CA ASN A 48 4.08 -4.39 -20.68
C ASN A 48 2.60 -3.97 -20.49
N THR A 49 1.90 -3.92 -21.61
CA THR A 49 0.43 -3.96 -21.67
C THR A 49 -0.11 -5.32 -21.17
N GLU A 50 0.51 -5.91 -20.17
CA GLU A 50 -0.08 -7.04 -19.46
C GLU A 50 -1.31 -6.51 -18.72
N VAL A 51 -2.44 -7.09 -19.06
CA VAL A 51 -3.70 -6.95 -18.32
C VAL A 51 -3.35 -6.98 -16.86
N LEU A 52 -3.57 -5.84 -16.17
CA LEU A 52 -3.28 -5.69 -14.75
C LEU A 52 -4.26 -6.57 -13.97
N ASP A 53 -3.97 -7.85 -13.90
CA ASP A 53 -4.78 -8.81 -13.16
C ASP A 53 -4.52 -8.63 -11.66
N ILE A 54 -5.28 -7.68 -11.08
CA ILE A 54 -5.27 -7.46 -9.63
C ILE A 54 -6.12 -8.51 -8.90
N GLU A 55 -6.91 -9.31 -9.62
CA GLU A 55 -7.84 -10.31 -9.04
C GLU A 55 -7.07 -11.54 -8.55
N HIS A 56 -5.92 -11.83 -9.15
CA HIS A 56 -5.06 -12.97 -8.79
C HIS A 56 -3.74 -12.56 -8.13
N ALA A 57 -3.60 -11.28 -7.76
CA ALA A 57 -2.38 -10.78 -7.15
C ALA A 57 -2.31 -11.12 -5.66
N ASP A 58 -1.19 -11.68 -5.21
CA ASP A 58 -0.92 -11.95 -3.79
C ASP A 58 -0.79 -10.65 -2.98
N TYR A 59 -0.19 -9.61 -3.57
CA TYR A 59 0.07 -8.33 -2.93
C TYR A 59 -0.57 -7.21 -3.74
N VAL A 60 -1.44 -6.42 -3.11
CA VAL A 60 -2.12 -5.29 -3.74
C VAL A 60 -1.94 -4.02 -2.91
N PHE A 61 -1.36 -3.00 -3.51
CA PHE A 61 -1.19 -1.68 -2.93
C PHE A 61 -2.22 -0.73 -3.55
N SER A 62 -3.06 -0.14 -2.73
CA SER A 62 -4.21 0.63 -3.21
C SER A 62 -4.21 2.05 -2.68
N GLY A 63 -4.40 3.00 -3.60
CA GLY A 63 -4.50 4.42 -3.27
C GLY A 63 -5.94 4.91 -3.23
N GLY A 64 -6.27 5.70 -2.21
CA GLY A 64 -7.48 6.48 -2.15
C GLY A 64 -7.24 7.96 -2.44
N ARG A 65 -8.27 8.79 -2.33
CA ARG A 65 -8.16 10.24 -2.55
C ARG A 65 -7.13 10.90 -1.62
N GLY A 66 -6.95 10.37 -0.40
CA GLY A 66 -5.97 10.85 0.56
C GLY A 66 -4.51 10.63 0.17
N ILE A 67 -4.23 9.97 -0.97
CA ILE A 67 -2.87 9.83 -1.49
C ILE A 67 -2.33 11.12 -2.12
N GLY A 68 -3.17 12.14 -2.34
CA GLY A 68 -2.74 13.45 -2.82
C GLY A 68 -2.59 13.56 -4.33
N GLY A 69 -3.39 12.81 -5.11
CA GLY A 69 -3.43 12.94 -6.56
C GLY A 69 -2.52 11.99 -7.32
N ARG A 70 -2.33 12.28 -8.61
CA ARG A 70 -1.56 11.43 -9.53
C ARG A 70 -0.09 11.27 -9.10
N GLU A 71 0.55 12.32 -8.60
CA GLU A 71 1.94 12.26 -8.14
C GLU A 71 2.10 11.32 -6.93
N GLY A 72 1.20 11.41 -5.95
CA GLY A 72 1.21 10.50 -4.81
C GLY A 72 0.95 9.05 -5.23
N TYR A 73 0.11 8.85 -6.25
CA TYR A 73 -0.15 7.52 -6.78
C TYR A 73 1.06 6.93 -7.52
N GLN A 74 1.83 7.75 -8.25
CA GLN A 74 3.08 7.31 -8.90
C GLN A 74 4.09 6.78 -7.87
N LYS A 75 4.24 7.45 -6.72
CA LYS A 75 5.09 6.95 -5.64
C LYS A 75 4.59 5.62 -5.06
N LEU A 76 3.27 5.41 -5.01
CA LEU A 76 2.69 4.14 -4.63
C LEU A 76 3.01 3.04 -5.66
N GLU A 77 2.98 3.37 -6.95
CA GLU A 77 3.37 2.46 -8.02
C GLU A 77 4.85 2.07 -7.93
N GLU A 78 5.74 3.03 -7.63
CA GLU A 78 7.16 2.76 -7.40
C GLU A 78 7.36 1.80 -6.22
N LEU A 79 6.67 2.05 -5.10
CA LEU A 79 6.74 1.18 -3.92
C LEU A 79 6.17 -0.22 -4.22
N ALA A 80 5.04 -0.29 -4.91
CA ALA A 80 4.43 -1.56 -5.30
C ALA A 80 5.34 -2.37 -6.22
N ALA A 81 5.96 -1.73 -7.21
CA ALA A 81 6.92 -2.38 -8.10
C ALA A 81 8.12 -2.94 -7.33
N ALA A 82 8.68 -2.17 -6.40
CA ALA A 82 9.78 -2.59 -5.56
C ALA A 82 9.43 -3.79 -4.65
N CYS A 83 8.14 -3.93 -4.29
CA CYS A 83 7.62 -5.04 -3.46
C CYS A 83 7.04 -6.20 -4.29
N GLY A 84 7.06 -6.15 -5.62
CA GLY A 84 6.41 -7.15 -6.48
C GLY A 84 4.88 -7.14 -6.36
N ALA A 85 4.29 -6.03 -5.89
CA ALA A 85 2.86 -5.87 -5.70
C ALA A 85 2.19 -5.27 -6.95
N LYS A 86 0.90 -5.54 -7.13
CA LYS A 86 0.06 -4.85 -8.11
C LYS A 86 -0.59 -3.61 -7.48
N THR A 87 -0.92 -2.62 -8.31
CA THR A 87 -1.57 -1.40 -7.81
C THR A 87 -3.05 -1.37 -8.11
N ALA A 88 -3.82 -0.92 -7.13
CA ALA A 88 -5.26 -0.74 -7.22
C ALA A 88 -5.68 0.65 -6.72
N THR A 89 -6.95 0.97 -6.87
CA THR A 89 -7.46 2.29 -6.49
C THR A 89 -8.89 2.22 -5.94
N SER A 90 -9.25 3.22 -5.14
CA SER A 90 -10.64 3.44 -4.78
C SER A 90 -11.37 4.20 -5.90
N ARG A 91 -12.71 4.12 -5.89
CA ARG A 91 -13.57 4.82 -6.85
C ARG A 91 -13.27 6.33 -6.96
N ALA A 92 -12.93 6.98 -5.85
CA ALA A 92 -12.67 8.42 -5.84
C ALA A 92 -11.58 8.83 -6.83
N ASN A 93 -10.49 8.07 -6.96
CA ASN A 93 -9.41 8.39 -7.90
C ASN A 93 -9.81 8.13 -9.36
N VAL A 94 -10.75 7.22 -9.60
CA VAL A 94 -11.32 6.98 -10.93
C VAL A 94 -12.25 8.14 -11.32
N ASP A 95 -13.10 8.56 -10.41
CA ASP A 95 -14.03 9.68 -10.63
C ASP A 95 -13.27 11.00 -10.89
N GLU A 96 -12.10 11.20 -10.26
CA GLU A 96 -11.19 12.33 -10.52
C GLU A 96 -10.36 12.17 -11.82
N GLY A 97 -10.47 11.04 -12.50
CA GLY A 97 -9.71 10.77 -13.74
C GLY A 97 -8.20 10.56 -13.51
N TRP A 98 -7.79 10.26 -12.30
CA TRP A 98 -6.36 10.02 -12.01
C TRP A 98 -5.91 8.64 -12.44
N ILE A 99 -6.75 7.62 -12.23
CA ILE A 99 -6.44 6.21 -12.43
C ILE A 99 -7.57 5.54 -13.24
N SER A 100 -7.22 4.56 -14.06
CA SER A 100 -8.15 3.78 -14.85
C SER A 100 -9.13 2.99 -13.98
N LYS A 101 -10.38 2.87 -14.46
CA LYS A 101 -11.45 2.07 -13.82
C LYS A 101 -11.08 0.58 -13.69
N GLU A 102 -10.20 0.08 -14.53
CA GLU A 102 -9.76 -1.32 -14.51
C GLU A 102 -9.00 -1.69 -13.22
N ARG A 103 -8.46 -0.68 -12.52
CA ARG A 103 -7.77 -0.83 -11.23
C ARG A 103 -8.70 -0.57 -10.04
N GLN A 104 -9.97 -0.27 -10.27
CA GLN A 104 -10.91 0.05 -9.20
C GLN A 104 -11.27 -1.20 -8.39
N VAL A 105 -11.16 -1.10 -7.07
CA VAL A 105 -11.59 -2.11 -6.09
C VAL A 105 -12.85 -1.65 -5.36
N GLY A 106 -13.77 -2.57 -5.15
CA GLY A 106 -15.04 -2.34 -4.47
C GLY A 106 -16.23 -2.90 -5.24
N LEU A 107 -17.44 -2.69 -4.71
CA LEU A 107 -18.70 -3.22 -5.25
C LEU A 107 -18.94 -2.88 -6.73
N SER A 108 -18.53 -1.69 -7.17
CA SER A 108 -18.64 -1.24 -8.57
C SER A 108 -17.36 -1.43 -9.39
N GLY A 109 -16.38 -2.11 -8.85
CA GLY A 109 -15.10 -2.45 -9.45
C GLY A 109 -14.81 -3.94 -9.33
N LYS A 110 -13.57 -4.27 -8.99
CA LYS A 110 -13.14 -5.65 -8.78
C LYS A 110 -13.26 -6.04 -7.31
N ILE A 111 -13.60 -7.31 -7.06
CA ILE A 111 -13.54 -7.95 -5.74
C ILE A 111 -12.29 -8.81 -5.75
N ILE A 112 -11.41 -8.62 -4.78
CA ILE A 112 -10.09 -9.24 -4.73
C ILE A 112 -9.85 -9.91 -3.38
N ALA A 113 -8.97 -10.91 -3.37
CA ALA A 113 -8.62 -11.67 -2.18
C ALA A 113 -7.08 -11.83 -2.05
N PRO A 114 -6.33 -10.72 -1.94
CA PRO A 114 -4.89 -10.78 -1.83
C PRO A 114 -4.45 -11.29 -0.44
N LYS A 115 -3.24 -11.81 -0.35
CA LYS A 115 -2.60 -12.11 0.94
C LYS A 115 -2.35 -10.84 1.73
N VAL A 116 -1.97 -9.74 1.04
CA VAL A 116 -1.81 -8.43 1.68
C VAL A 116 -2.48 -7.34 0.84
N TYR A 117 -3.33 -6.58 1.47
CA TYR A 117 -3.92 -5.37 0.93
C TYR A 117 -3.40 -4.14 1.69
N PHE A 118 -2.57 -3.33 1.02
CA PHE A 118 -2.03 -2.10 1.59
C PHE A 118 -2.84 -0.89 1.12
N ALA A 119 -3.66 -0.35 2.02
CA ALA A 119 -4.58 0.75 1.75
C ALA A 119 -3.98 2.09 2.20
N VAL A 120 -3.72 3.01 1.26
CA VAL A 120 -3.15 4.32 1.55
C VAL A 120 -4.12 5.44 1.19
N GLY A 121 -4.54 6.21 2.19
CA GLY A 121 -5.45 7.34 2.01
C GLY A 121 -6.86 6.94 1.55
N ILE A 122 -7.27 5.71 1.86
CA ILE A 122 -8.60 5.17 1.60
C ILE A 122 -9.46 5.35 2.85
N SER A 123 -10.68 5.88 2.67
CA SER A 123 -11.60 6.13 3.80
C SER A 123 -12.23 4.87 4.39
N GLY A 124 -12.38 3.80 3.60
CA GLY A 124 -13.06 2.59 4.05
C GLY A 124 -14.57 2.64 3.92
N ALA A 125 -15.11 3.36 2.93
CA ALA A 125 -16.53 3.31 2.62
C ALA A 125 -16.98 1.86 2.35
N ALA A 126 -18.17 1.48 2.81
CA ALA A 126 -18.68 0.11 2.73
C ALA A 126 -18.56 -0.52 1.33
N HIS A 127 -18.84 0.25 0.27
CA HIS A 127 -18.70 -0.23 -1.10
C HIS A 127 -17.25 -0.56 -1.51
N HIS A 128 -16.25 0.03 -0.85
CA HIS A 128 -14.84 -0.32 -1.06
C HIS A 128 -14.46 -1.55 -0.25
N VAL A 129 -14.89 -1.60 1.00
CA VAL A 129 -14.59 -2.70 1.94
C VAL A 129 -15.10 -4.04 1.42
N ILE A 130 -16.29 -4.09 0.81
CA ILE A 130 -16.81 -5.30 0.15
C ILE A 130 -15.81 -5.87 -0.87
N GLY A 131 -15.06 -5.01 -1.55
CA GLY A 131 -14.06 -5.44 -2.54
C GLY A 131 -12.81 -6.10 -1.97
N ILE A 132 -12.59 -6.02 -0.66
CA ILE A 132 -11.40 -6.53 0.03
C ILE A 132 -11.73 -7.41 1.25
N GLU A 133 -12.99 -7.78 1.44
CA GLU A 133 -13.44 -8.55 2.63
C GLU A 133 -12.74 -9.91 2.75
N ASN A 134 -12.23 -10.45 1.62
CA ASN A 134 -11.52 -11.72 1.56
C ASN A 134 -9.99 -11.56 1.56
N ALA A 135 -9.45 -10.36 1.79
CA ALA A 135 -8.02 -10.17 1.95
C ALA A 135 -7.55 -10.82 3.27
N GLU A 136 -6.42 -11.54 3.22
CA GLU A 136 -5.91 -12.23 4.42
C GLU A 136 -5.33 -11.24 5.45
N THR A 137 -4.74 -10.14 4.97
CA THR A 137 -4.21 -9.07 5.82
C THR A 137 -4.48 -7.72 5.19
N VAL A 138 -5.09 -6.83 5.94
CA VAL A 138 -5.33 -5.43 5.55
C VAL A 138 -4.46 -4.51 6.39
N ILE A 139 -3.62 -3.73 5.70
CA ILE A 139 -2.78 -2.70 6.30
C ILE A 139 -3.29 -1.35 5.82
N ALA A 140 -3.65 -0.46 6.74
CA ALA A 140 -4.24 0.83 6.39
C ALA A 140 -3.40 2.01 6.88
N VAL A 141 -3.23 3.00 6.02
CA VAL A 141 -2.62 4.29 6.33
C VAL A 141 -3.63 5.39 6.04
N ASN A 142 -3.99 6.17 7.04
CA ASN A 142 -4.89 7.32 6.88
C ASN A 142 -4.53 8.43 7.88
N LEU A 143 -4.70 9.69 7.47
CA LEU A 143 -4.57 10.85 8.37
C LEU A 143 -5.70 10.93 9.38
N ASP A 144 -6.91 10.56 8.98
CA ASP A 144 -8.07 10.54 9.84
C ASP A 144 -8.08 9.25 10.68
N ARG A 145 -7.83 9.39 11.98
CA ARG A 145 -7.85 8.27 12.91
C ARG A 145 -9.21 7.59 13.06
N ASN A 146 -10.28 8.27 12.65
CA ASN A 146 -11.64 7.76 12.68
C ASN A 146 -12.10 7.20 11.33
N ALA A 147 -11.19 7.09 10.36
CA ALA A 147 -11.52 6.54 9.05
C ALA A 147 -11.99 5.09 9.19
N PRO A 148 -13.18 4.73 8.63
CA PRO A 148 -13.75 3.38 8.76
C PRO A 148 -12.85 2.25 8.23
N ILE A 149 -11.83 2.58 7.42
CA ILE A 149 -10.85 1.58 6.96
C ILE A 149 -10.13 0.90 8.13
N PHE A 150 -9.98 1.58 9.27
CA PHE A 150 -9.33 1.02 10.44
C PHE A 150 -10.18 -0.03 11.15
N ASP A 151 -11.51 -0.05 10.94
CA ASP A 151 -12.40 -1.07 11.50
C ASP A 151 -12.15 -2.46 10.88
N VAL A 152 -11.60 -2.49 9.66
CA VAL A 152 -11.31 -3.73 8.92
C VAL A 152 -9.81 -4.00 8.76
N ALA A 153 -8.95 -3.10 9.25
CA ALA A 153 -7.51 -3.24 9.15
C ALA A 153 -6.93 -4.10 10.28
N ASP A 154 -6.07 -5.06 9.93
CA ASP A 154 -5.25 -5.80 10.90
C ASP A 154 -4.16 -4.91 11.49
N LEU A 155 -3.67 -3.95 10.70
CA LEU A 155 -2.68 -2.95 11.12
C LEU A 155 -3.06 -1.58 10.59
N GLY A 156 -3.25 -0.63 11.51
CA GLY A 156 -3.58 0.77 11.21
C GLY A 156 -2.42 1.72 11.52
N ILE A 157 -2.11 2.60 10.59
CA ILE A 157 -1.10 3.66 10.74
C ILE A 157 -1.80 5.01 10.57
N VAL A 158 -1.87 5.80 11.64
CA VAL A 158 -2.42 7.17 11.58
C VAL A 158 -1.30 8.11 11.16
N ALA A 159 -1.18 8.37 9.87
CA ALA A 159 -0.13 9.20 9.31
C ALA A 159 -0.50 9.69 7.90
N ASP A 160 0.29 10.63 7.38
CA ASP A 160 0.27 11.06 5.99
C ASP A 160 0.76 9.92 5.08
N GLY A 161 -0.10 9.48 4.16
CA GLY A 161 0.21 8.36 3.27
C GLY A 161 1.42 8.59 2.38
N GLN A 162 1.64 9.81 1.88
CA GLN A 162 2.81 10.12 1.05
C GLN A 162 4.10 10.01 1.86
N LYS A 163 4.12 10.52 3.10
CA LYS A 163 5.30 10.41 3.97
C LYS A 163 5.62 8.97 4.32
N VAL A 164 4.60 8.12 4.54
CA VAL A 164 4.80 6.69 4.78
C VAL A 164 5.41 6.02 3.56
N ILE A 165 4.86 6.25 2.35
CA ILE A 165 5.41 5.71 1.10
C ILE A 165 6.86 6.15 0.90
N GLU A 166 7.15 7.46 1.05
CA GLU A 166 8.50 8.00 0.91
C GLU A 166 9.47 7.35 1.88
N ARG A 167 9.03 7.15 3.12
CA ARG A 167 9.89 6.50 4.13
C ARG A 167 10.15 5.03 3.81
N LEU A 168 9.15 4.30 3.34
CA LEU A 168 9.32 2.91 2.91
C LEU A 168 10.28 2.82 1.73
N LEU A 169 10.14 3.67 0.70
CA LEU A 169 11.06 3.73 -0.43
C LEU A 169 12.51 4.06 -0.01
N GLN A 170 12.70 4.90 1.02
CA GLN A 170 14.04 5.17 1.57
C GLN A 170 14.67 3.97 2.28
N LEU A 171 13.86 3.15 2.94
CA LEU A 171 14.33 1.97 3.66
C LEU A 171 14.70 0.81 2.73
N MET A 172 14.20 0.85 1.48
CA MET A 172 14.47 -0.16 0.46
C MET A 172 15.70 0.15 -0.40
N LYS A 173 16.29 1.32 -0.24
CA LYS A 173 17.55 1.74 -0.90
C LYS A 173 18.76 1.41 -0.06
#